data_6bdbd299bb3bbb9126fcd46c01559e29
#
_entry.id   6bdbd299bb3bbb9126fcd46c01559e29
#
_cell.length_a   1.000
_cell.length_b   1.000
_cell.length_c   1.000
_cell.angle_alpha   90.00
_cell.angle_beta   90.00
_cell.angle_gamma   90.00
#
_symmetry.space_group_name_H-M   'P 1'
#
loop_
_entity.id
_entity.type
_entity.pdbx_description
1 polymer ?
#
loop_
_entity_poly.entity_id
_entity_poly.type
_entity_poly.pdbx_seq_one_letter_code
_entity_poly.pdbx_strand_id
1 'polypeptide(L)'
;MKKYLSIVVFLSILTLQGQDQKPAFKSGEWLRYKMSYSGFLRAGTAVLEVDEKEYQGKKVFHTKGTGWTSGMIKWFFEVDDYYESYFDKENIKPYVFKRKIYEGGYKKHTITTFNHDVKKAYVQDFTLQRDTSVSFNKVQDMLSSFYYLRSLDISKIKPGDEIKLDMFFDEETFPFRLKFLGKQSLRTHIGKLETLVFRPYVLSGRVFKEQESVTIWISNDTNKIPLKLKADLRVGSLTAELEDYRGLANPFAK
;
A
#
# COMPACT_ATOMS: atom_id res chain seq x y z
N MET A 1 -26.93 71.91 1.30
CA MET A 1 -26.28 71.09 0.31
C MET A 1 -25.57 69.89 1.01
N LYS A 2 -26.20 68.72 1.03
CA LYS A 2 -25.64 67.53 1.68
C LYS A 2 -24.98 66.69 0.58
N LYS A 3 -23.66 66.47 0.69
CA LYS A 3 -22.90 65.59 -0.22
C LYS A 3 -22.97 64.16 0.31
N TYR A 4 -23.57 63.24 -0.43
CA TYR A 4 -23.54 61.83 -0.15
C TYR A 4 -22.27 61.25 -0.76
N LEU A 5 -21.40 60.70 0.07
CA LEU A 5 -20.21 59.98 -0.28
C LEU A 5 -20.56 58.49 -0.41
N SER A 6 -20.68 57.99 -1.66
CA SER A 6 -20.90 56.58 -1.94
C SER A 6 -19.61 55.81 -1.79
N ILE A 7 -19.50 54.99 -0.73
CA ILE A 7 -18.40 54.06 -0.57
C ILE A 7 -18.76 52.79 -1.36
N VAL A 8 -18.10 52.54 -2.47
CA VAL A 8 -18.15 51.27 -3.20
C VAL A 8 -17.18 50.28 -2.54
N VAL A 9 -17.74 49.33 -1.77
CA VAL A 9 -16.94 48.22 -1.22
C VAL A 9 -16.72 47.19 -2.32
N PHE A 10 -15.50 47.08 -2.82
CA PHE A 10 -15.09 46.05 -3.73
C PHE A 10 -14.86 44.75 -2.93
N LEU A 11 -15.86 43.85 -2.90
CA LEU A 11 -15.71 42.51 -2.36
C LEU A 11 -14.88 41.69 -3.34
N SER A 12 -13.58 41.60 -3.10
CA SER A 12 -12.71 40.63 -3.77
C SER A 12 -13.04 39.22 -3.27
N ILE A 13 -13.79 38.47 -4.05
CA ILE A 13 -14.00 37.04 -3.84
C ILE A 13 -12.66 36.36 -4.14
N LEU A 14 -11.86 36.10 -3.12
CA LEU A 14 -10.75 35.17 -3.18
C LEU A 14 -11.36 33.77 -3.34
N THR A 15 -11.45 33.32 -4.58
CA THR A 15 -11.65 31.89 -4.86
C THR A 15 -10.41 31.16 -4.36
N LEU A 16 -10.52 30.53 -3.18
CA LEU A 16 -9.57 29.49 -2.79
C LEU A 16 -9.70 28.38 -3.85
N GLN A 17 -8.83 28.42 -4.86
CA GLN A 17 -8.56 27.24 -5.66
C GLN A 17 -7.86 26.27 -4.73
N GLY A 18 -8.61 25.30 -4.19
CA GLY A 18 -8.03 24.10 -3.61
C GLY A 18 -7.12 23.52 -4.68
N GLN A 19 -5.83 23.43 -4.41
CA GLN A 19 -4.91 22.70 -5.28
C GLN A 19 -5.40 21.24 -5.27
N ASP A 20 -6.05 20.83 -6.36
CA ASP A 20 -6.37 19.42 -6.60
C ASP A 20 -5.05 18.64 -6.53
N GLN A 21 -4.88 17.92 -5.43
CA GLN A 21 -3.67 17.14 -5.23
C GLN A 21 -3.68 16.03 -6.29
N LYS A 22 -2.66 16.03 -7.18
CA LYS A 22 -2.56 15.03 -8.23
C LYS A 22 -2.61 13.63 -7.61
N PRO A 23 -3.40 12.70 -8.18
CA PRO A 23 -3.51 11.36 -7.63
C PRO A 23 -2.15 10.63 -7.69
N ALA A 24 -1.84 9.86 -6.65
CA ALA A 24 -0.62 9.08 -6.57
C ALA A 24 -0.63 7.85 -7.50
N PHE A 25 -1.81 7.40 -7.89
CA PHE A 25 -2.02 6.25 -8.78
C PHE A 25 -3.30 6.43 -9.59
N LYS A 26 -3.49 5.62 -10.61
CA LYS A 26 -4.71 5.59 -11.45
C LYS A 26 -4.97 4.18 -11.97
N SER A 27 -6.15 3.96 -12.55
CA SER A 27 -6.47 2.74 -13.29
C SER A 27 -5.46 2.45 -14.39
N GLY A 28 -5.08 1.18 -14.54
CA GLY A 28 -4.08 0.72 -15.49
C GLY A 28 -2.64 0.79 -14.94
N GLU A 29 -2.44 1.17 -13.68
CA GLU A 29 -1.10 1.07 -13.07
C GLU A 29 -0.74 -0.39 -12.84
N TRP A 30 0.48 -0.76 -13.24
CA TRP A 30 1.06 -2.07 -13.09
C TRP A 30 2.52 -1.95 -12.63
N LEU A 31 2.86 -2.63 -11.55
CA LEU A 31 4.17 -2.60 -10.92
C LEU A 31 4.69 -4.02 -10.77
N ARG A 32 5.91 -4.30 -11.25
CA ARG A 32 6.58 -5.58 -11.09
C ARG A 32 7.83 -5.44 -10.24
N TYR A 33 7.94 -6.31 -9.26
CA TYR A 33 9.06 -6.37 -8.33
C TYR A 33 9.84 -7.66 -8.52
N LYS A 34 11.16 -7.53 -8.61
CA LYS A 34 12.10 -8.65 -8.51
C LYS A 34 12.36 -8.93 -7.04
N MET A 35 12.13 -10.18 -6.63
CA MET A 35 12.48 -10.66 -5.30
C MET A 35 13.88 -11.32 -5.35
N SER A 36 14.76 -10.96 -4.41
CA SER A 36 16.12 -11.50 -4.34
C SER A 36 16.48 -11.89 -2.91
N TYR A 37 17.19 -13.01 -2.76
CA TYR A 37 17.80 -13.41 -1.48
C TYR A 37 19.26 -12.99 -1.46
N SER A 38 19.67 -12.36 -0.35
CA SER A 38 21.01 -11.81 -0.13
C SER A 38 21.50 -10.89 -1.26
N GLY A 39 20.56 -10.26 -1.99
CA GLY A 39 20.82 -9.26 -3.04
C GLY A 39 21.24 -9.80 -4.40
N PHE A 40 21.61 -11.08 -4.52
CA PHE A 40 22.11 -11.65 -5.78
C PHE A 40 21.30 -12.84 -6.29
N LEU A 41 20.76 -13.67 -5.43
CA LEU A 41 19.98 -14.84 -5.85
C LEU A 41 18.54 -14.44 -6.13
N ARG A 42 18.09 -14.50 -7.39
CA ARG A 42 16.68 -14.26 -7.72
C ARG A 42 15.81 -15.30 -7.04
N ALA A 43 14.91 -14.84 -6.19
CA ALA A 43 14.02 -15.68 -5.40
C ALA A 43 12.62 -15.79 -6.02
N GLY A 44 12.15 -14.74 -6.70
CA GLY A 44 10.81 -14.72 -7.26
C GLY A 44 10.45 -13.39 -7.90
N THR A 45 9.16 -13.22 -8.11
CA THR A 45 8.54 -12.01 -8.69
C THR A 45 7.28 -11.71 -7.92
N ALA A 46 6.98 -10.41 -7.72
CA ALA A 46 5.68 -9.94 -7.28
C ALA A 46 5.15 -8.91 -8.28
N VAL A 47 3.83 -8.92 -8.51
CA VAL A 47 3.15 -7.98 -9.40
C VAL A 47 1.98 -7.35 -8.65
N LEU A 48 1.81 -6.03 -8.80
CA LEU A 48 0.66 -5.28 -8.34
C LEU A 48 -0.01 -4.61 -9.52
N GLU A 49 -1.33 -4.71 -9.59
CA GLU A 49 -2.16 -4.09 -10.62
C GLU A 49 -3.32 -3.35 -9.96
N VAL A 50 -3.74 -2.24 -10.53
CA VAL A 50 -4.96 -1.53 -10.11
C VAL A 50 -5.76 -1.08 -11.32
N ASP A 51 -7.06 -1.40 -11.30
CA ASP A 51 -8.04 -1.01 -12.30
C ASP A 51 -9.29 -0.41 -11.64
N GLU A 52 -10.10 0.29 -12.44
CA GLU A 52 -11.44 0.67 -12.04
C GLU A 52 -12.42 -0.45 -12.36
N LYS A 53 -13.31 -0.75 -11.42
CA LYS A 53 -14.40 -1.72 -11.56
C LYS A 53 -15.69 -1.14 -10.99
N GLU A 54 -16.77 -1.82 -11.26
CA GLU A 54 -18.03 -1.63 -10.56
C GLU A 54 -18.22 -2.73 -9.53
N TYR A 55 -18.57 -2.34 -8.31
CA TYR A 55 -18.89 -3.25 -7.22
C TYR A 55 -20.14 -2.73 -6.49
N GLN A 56 -21.22 -3.53 -6.49
CA GLN A 56 -22.51 -3.17 -5.88
C GLN A 56 -23.03 -1.79 -6.33
N GLY A 57 -22.95 -1.50 -7.65
CA GLY A 57 -23.40 -0.23 -8.24
C GLY A 57 -22.50 0.98 -7.96
N LYS A 58 -21.32 0.79 -7.36
CA LYS A 58 -20.33 1.85 -7.08
C LYS A 58 -19.07 1.65 -7.89
N LYS A 59 -18.51 2.75 -8.41
CA LYS A 59 -17.16 2.72 -9.01
C LYS A 59 -16.13 2.61 -7.90
N VAL A 60 -15.29 1.59 -7.98
CA VAL A 60 -14.24 1.27 -7.00
C VAL A 60 -12.91 1.07 -7.70
N PHE A 61 -11.82 1.19 -6.97
CA PHE A 61 -10.57 0.58 -7.39
C PHE A 61 -10.57 -0.91 -7.05
N HIS A 62 -10.09 -1.68 -8.00
CA HIS A 62 -9.87 -3.11 -7.90
C HIS A 62 -8.39 -3.37 -8.09
N THR A 63 -7.73 -3.89 -7.08
CA THR A 63 -6.30 -4.21 -7.13
C THR A 63 -6.07 -5.69 -7.00
N LYS A 64 -5.03 -6.18 -7.69
CA LYS A 64 -4.53 -7.54 -7.59
C LYS A 64 -3.07 -7.51 -7.20
N GLY A 65 -2.69 -8.43 -6.32
CA GLY A 65 -1.31 -8.71 -5.97
C GLY A 65 -1.02 -10.18 -6.24
N THR A 66 0.00 -10.48 -7.02
CA THR A 66 0.46 -11.85 -7.25
C THR A 66 1.93 -11.95 -6.87
N GLY A 67 2.32 -13.08 -6.31
CA GLY A 67 3.70 -13.34 -5.93
C GLY A 67 4.05 -14.80 -6.12
N TRP A 68 5.21 -15.07 -6.72
CA TRP A 68 5.64 -16.46 -6.91
C TRP A 68 7.16 -16.59 -6.84
N THR A 69 7.61 -17.73 -6.33
CA THR A 69 9.03 -18.11 -6.36
C THR A 69 9.43 -18.63 -7.71
N SER A 70 10.70 -18.46 -8.06
CA SER A 70 11.30 -18.92 -9.32
C SER A 70 12.69 -19.51 -9.12
N GLY A 71 13.19 -20.21 -10.17
CA GLY A 71 14.52 -20.80 -10.18
C GLY A 71 14.70 -21.85 -9.07
N MET A 72 15.90 -21.92 -8.51
CA MET A 72 16.23 -22.90 -7.47
C MET A 72 15.44 -22.72 -6.17
N ILE A 73 15.06 -21.49 -5.82
CA ILE A 73 14.30 -21.21 -4.59
C ILE A 73 12.96 -21.95 -4.63
N LYS A 74 12.30 -22.04 -5.78
CA LYS A 74 11.05 -22.76 -5.93
C LYS A 74 11.14 -24.23 -5.50
N TRP A 75 12.27 -24.88 -5.69
CA TRP A 75 12.45 -26.28 -5.30
C TRP A 75 12.53 -26.49 -3.79
N PHE A 76 12.99 -25.47 -3.06
CA PHE A 76 13.12 -25.52 -1.60
C PHE A 76 11.93 -24.92 -0.87
N PHE A 77 11.35 -23.88 -1.45
CA PHE A 77 10.22 -23.16 -0.86
C PHE A 77 9.37 -22.56 -1.99
N GLU A 78 8.32 -23.29 -2.38
CA GLU A 78 7.39 -22.84 -3.40
C GLU A 78 6.40 -21.83 -2.80
N VAL A 79 6.27 -20.67 -3.45
CA VAL A 79 5.27 -19.66 -3.19
C VAL A 79 4.45 -19.45 -4.46
N ASP A 80 3.13 -19.40 -4.31
CA ASP A 80 2.17 -19.01 -5.35
C ASP A 80 1.00 -18.30 -4.66
N ASP A 81 1.11 -16.99 -4.59
CA ASP A 81 0.21 -16.14 -3.82
C ASP A 81 -0.62 -15.25 -4.72
N TYR A 82 -1.91 -15.17 -4.43
CA TYR A 82 -2.88 -14.30 -5.05
C TYR A 82 -3.67 -13.53 -4.00
N TYR A 83 -3.68 -12.21 -4.16
CA TYR A 83 -4.43 -11.27 -3.35
C TYR A 83 -5.28 -10.38 -4.24
N GLU A 84 -6.46 -9.98 -3.76
CA GLU A 84 -7.37 -9.10 -4.46
C GLU A 84 -8.09 -8.19 -3.46
N SER A 85 -8.17 -6.90 -3.75
CA SER A 85 -8.93 -5.97 -2.93
C SER A 85 -9.79 -5.05 -3.79
N TYR A 86 -11.00 -4.77 -3.32
CA TYR A 86 -11.91 -3.77 -3.85
C TYR A 86 -12.05 -2.67 -2.81
N PHE A 87 -11.75 -1.43 -3.17
CA PHE A 87 -11.80 -0.32 -2.23
C PHE A 87 -12.35 0.96 -2.86
N ASP A 88 -12.89 1.82 -2.00
CA ASP A 88 -13.46 3.11 -2.36
C ASP A 88 -12.44 4.03 -3.04
N LYS A 89 -12.87 4.79 -4.05
CA LYS A 89 -11.98 5.66 -4.82
C LYS A 89 -11.54 6.92 -4.08
N GLU A 90 -12.36 7.43 -3.17
CA GLU A 90 -12.11 8.69 -2.48
C GLU A 90 -11.35 8.47 -1.17
N ASN A 91 -11.82 7.51 -0.37
CA ASN A 91 -11.34 7.28 0.99
C ASN A 91 -10.47 6.03 1.12
N ILE A 92 -10.33 5.24 0.04
CA ILE A 92 -9.57 3.98 -0.03
C ILE A 92 -10.00 2.98 1.07
N LYS A 93 -11.29 2.99 1.43
CA LYS A 93 -11.87 2.03 2.38
C LYS A 93 -12.08 0.68 1.69
N PRO A 94 -11.55 -0.43 2.21
CA PRO A 94 -11.75 -1.74 1.61
C PRO A 94 -13.21 -2.21 1.75
N TYR A 95 -13.75 -2.81 0.70
CA TYR A 95 -15.04 -3.50 0.69
C TYR A 95 -14.88 -5.01 0.71
N VAL A 96 -13.94 -5.53 -0.06
CA VAL A 96 -13.65 -6.96 -0.15
C VAL A 96 -12.16 -7.16 -0.26
N PHE A 97 -11.64 -8.11 0.52
CA PHE A 97 -10.27 -8.60 0.40
C PHE A 97 -10.29 -10.11 0.23
N LYS A 98 -9.63 -10.60 -0.82
CA LYS A 98 -9.48 -12.03 -1.09
C LYS A 98 -8.02 -12.41 -0.97
N ARG A 99 -7.79 -13.56 -0.38
CA ARG A 99 -6.47 -14.15 -0.20
C ARG A 99 -6.51 -15.61 -0.58
N LYS A 100 -5.69 -15.99 -1.55
CA LYS A 100 -5.47 -17.38 -1.92
C LYS A 100 -3.97 -17.59 -2.06
N ILE A 101 -3.37 -18.28 -1.10
CA ILE A 101 -1.92 -18.41 -1.01
C ILE A 101 -1.49 -19.86 -0.88
N TYR A 102 -0.27 -20.09 -1.37
CA TYR A 102 0.49 -21.32 -1.18
C TYR A 102 1.94 -20.97 -0.84
N GLU A 103 2.37 -21.29 0.37
CA GLU A 103 3.70 -20.94 0.88
C GLU A 103 4.35 -22.17 1.54
N GLY A 104 5.24 -22.88 0.82
CA GLY A 104 5.97 -24.03 1.35
C GLY A 104 5.09 -25.14 1.94
N GLY A 105 3.92 -25.40 1.32
CA GLY A 105 2.93 -26.38 1.81
C GLY A 105 1.80 -25.75 2.62
N TYR A 106 1.97 -24.57 3.20
CA TYR A 106 0.89 -23.84 3.86
C TYR A 106 -0.09 -23.29 2.80
N LYS A 107 -1.40 -23.48 3.05
CA LYS A 107 -2.47 -23.00 2.18
C LYS A 107 -3.45 -22.17 2.98
N LYS A 108 -3.90 -21.07 2.39
CA LYS A 108 -4.99 -20.25 2.95
C LYS A 108 -5.86 -19.72 1.83
N HIS A 109 -7.17 -19.87 1.97
CA HIS A 109 -8.13 -19.28 1.06
C HIS A 109 -9.23 -18.59 1.87
N THR A 110 -9.26 -17.26 1.84
CA THR A 110 -10.24 -16.46 2.58
C THR A 110 -10.82 -15.36 1.70
N ILE A 111 -12.08 -15.03 1.97
CA ILE A 111 -12.74 -13.82 1.48
C ILE A 111 -13.22 -13.04 2.71
N THR A 112 -12.77 -11.78 2.82
CA THR A 112 -13.20 -10.86 3.86
C THR A 112 -14.07 -9.77 3.24
N THR A 113 -15.29 -9.59 3.74
CA THR A 113 -16.18 -8.49 3.38
C THR A 113 -16.27 -7.49 4.52
N PHE A 114 -15.96 -6.22 4.23
CA PHE A 114 -15.98 -5.14 5.22
C PHE A 114 -17.29 -4.36 5.12
N ASN A 115 -18.07 -4.37 6.18
CA ASN A 115 -19.25 -3.52 6.33
C ASN A 115 -18.90 -2.36 7.27
N HIS A 116 -18.72 -1.17 6.68
CA HIS A 116 -18.30 0.04 7.40
C HIS A 116 -19.43 0.67 8.22
N ASP A 117 -20.69 0.41 7.89
CA ASP A 117 -21.84 0.96 8.61
C ASP A 117 -22.00 0.31 9.98
N VAL A 118 -21.86 -1.02 10.03
CA VAL A 118 -21.91 -1.79 11.29
C VAL A 118 -20.52 -2.09 11.85
N LYS A 119 -19.45 -1.62 11.20
CA LYS A 119 -18.04 -1.80 11.59
C LYS A 119 -17.67 -3.27 11.86
N LYS A 120 -18.07 -4.16 10.94
CA LYS A 120 -17.77 -5.59 11.00
C LYS A 120 -17.14 -6.09 9.72
N ALA A 121 -16.08 -6.88 9.88
CA ALA A 121 -15.48 -7.70 8.83
C ALA A 121 -16.03 -9.12 8.94
N TYR A 122 -16.59 -9.63 7.87
CA TYR A 122 -17.07 -11.00 7.74
C TYR A 122 -16.04 -11.79 6.96
N VAL A 123 -15.49 -12.82 7.56
CA VAL A 123 -14.42 -13.65 6.98
C VAL A 123 -14.97 -15.03 6.69
N GLN A 124 -14.96 -15.42 5.43
CA GLN A 124 -15.21 -16.77 4.96
C GLN A 124 -13.86 -17.46 4.76
N ASP A 125 -13.58 -18.48 5.55
CA ASP A 125 -12.35 -19.28 5.44
C ASP A 125 -12.66 -20.62 4.78
N PHE A 126 -12.36 -20.72 3.50
CA PHE A 126 -12.58 -21.94 2.71
C PHE A 126 -11.56 -23.04 3.03
N THR A 127 -10.42 -22.70 3.64
CA THR A 127 -9.41 -23.69 4.06
C THR A 127 -9.86 -24.41 5.33
N LEU A 128 -10.40 -23.66 6.28
CA LEU A 128 -10.90 -24.20 7.55
C LEU A 128 -12.41 -24.52 7.53
N GLN A 129 -13.11 -24.22 6.43
CA GLN A 129 -14.55 -24.38 6.25
C GLN A 129 -15.34 -23.73 7.40
N ARG A 130 -15.00 -22.49 7.74
CA ARG A 130 -15.65 -21.72 8.79
C ARG A 130 -15.81 -20.25 8.42
N ASP A 131 -16.85 -19.65 8.99
CA ASP A 131 -17.11 -18.21 8.89
C ASP A 131 -16.92 -17.56 10.26
N THR A 132 -16.33 -16.37 10.27
CA THR A 132 -16.15 -15.55 11.47
C THR A 132 -16.54 -14.10 11.21
N SER A 133 -16.78 -13.35 12.28
CA SER A 133 -16.94 -11.90 12.17
C SER A 133 -16.14 -11.19 13.24
N VAL A 134 -15.48 -10.10 12.84
CA VAL A 134 -14.60 -9.31 13.70
C VAL A 134 -15.02 -7.86 13.63
N SER A 135 -15.13 -7.20 14.79
CA SER A 135 -15.42 -5.77 14.84
C SER A 135 -14.16 -4.96 14.55
N PHE A 136 -14.31 -3.83 13.84
CA PHE A 136 -13.23 -2.88 13.60
C PHE A 136 -13.72 -1.44 13.76
N ASN A 137 -12.83 -0.49 13.86
CA ASN A 137 -13.19 0.94 13.85
C ASN A 137 -12.89 1.59 12.49
N LYS A 138 -11.62 1.69 12.14
CA LYS A 138 -11.11 2.05 10.81
C LYS A 138 -10.09 1.00 10.45
N VAL A 139 -10.08 0.55 9.21
CA VAL A 139 -9.21 -0.56 8.85
C VAL A 139 -8.81 -0.49 7.38
N GLN A 140 -7.62 -0.99 7.09
CA GLN A 140 -7.14 -1.27 5.75
C GLN A 140 -6.81 -2.76 5.65
N ASP A 141 -7.07 -3.38 4.51
CA ASP A 141 -6.45 -4.66 4.18
C ASP A 141 -5.02 -4.44 3.64
N MET A 142 -4.32 -5.51 3.35
CA MET A 142 -2.93 -5.46 2.90
C MET A 142 -2.75 -4.67 1.60
N LEU A 143 -3.63 -4.83 0.62
CA LEU A 143 -3.53 -4.12 -0.66
C LEU A 143 -4.06 -2.70 -0.58
N SER A 144 -5.21 -2.49 0.07
CA SER A 144 -5.75 -1.14 0.25
C SER A 144 -4.82 -0.25 1.08
N SER A 145 -4.09 -0.82 2.06
CA SER A 145 -3.09 -0.07 2.85
C SER A 145 -1.95 0.48 1.98
N PHE A 146 -1.49 -0.28 0.99
CA PHE A 146 -0.47 0.16 0.04
C PHE A 146 -0.92 1.41 -0.72
N TYR A 147 -2.14 1.43 -1.25
CA TYR A 147 -2.68 2.58 -1.97
C TYR A 147 -3.08 3.74 -1.04
N TYR A 148 -3.59 3.43 0.15
CA TYR A 148 -3.90 4.42 1.17
C TYR A 148 -2.65 5.22 1.59
N LEU A 149 -1.55 4.55 1.91
CA LEU A 149 -0.29 5.19 2.28
C LEU A 149 0.26 6.10 1.19
N ARG A 150 0.12 5.72 -0.08
CA ARG A 150 0.51 6.53 -1.24
C ARG A 150 -0.37 7.76 -1.43
N SER A 151 -1.63 7.72 -1.01
CA SER A 151 -2.57 8.85 -1.13
C SER A 151 -2.34 9.94 -0.08
N LEU A 152 -1.61 9.66 1.00
CA LEU A 152 -1.40 10.60 2.08
C LEU A 152 -0.52 11.79 1.65
N ASP A 153 -0.85 12.98 2.15
CA ASP A 153 0.06 14.12 2.08
C ASP A 153 1.15 13.99 3.13
N ILE A 154 2.36 13.66 2.68
CA ILE A 154 3.55 13.54 3.51
C ILE A 154 4.60 14.62 3.19
N SER A 155 4.19 15.72 2.56
CA SER A 155 5.10 16.81 2.16
C SER A 155 5.81 17.47 3.33
N LYS A 156 5.19 17.48 4.51
CA LYS A 156 5.70 18.09 5.75
C LYS A 156 6.29 17.09 6.74
N ILE A 157 6.41 15.82 6.37
CA ILE A 157 6.92 14.76 7.28
C ILE A 157 8.37 15.01 7.66
N LYS A 158 8.69 14.81 8.93
CA LYS A 158 10.04 15.00 9.50
C LYS A 158 10.61 13.66 9.96
N PRO A 159 11.93 13.46 9.93
CA PRO A 159 12.55 12.28 10.50
C PRO A 159 12.10 12.04 11.95
N GLY A 160 11.65 10.82 12.23
CA GLY A 160 11.06 10.43 13.50
C GLY A 160 9.52 10.41 13.53
N ASP A 161 8.85 11.12 12.63
CA ASP A 161 7.38 11.09 12.54
C ASP A 161 6.88 9.70 12.15
N GLU A 162 5.68 9.38 12.60
CA GLU A 162 5.02 8.09 12.33
C GLU A 162 3.68 8.27 11.62
N ILE A 163 3.47 7.51 10.56
CA ILE A 163 2.16 7.30 9.95
C ILE A 163 1.54 6.08 10.65
N LYS A 164 0.30 6.21 11.10
CA LYS A 164 -0.41 5.16 11.85
C LYS A 164 -1.70 4.79 11.13
N LEU A 165 -1.97 3.50 11.03
CA LEU A 165 -3.23 2.95 10.53
C LEU A 165 -3.50 1.60 11.20
N ASP A 166 -4.78 1.19 11.22
CA ASP A 166 -5.15 -0.15 11.64
C ASP A 166 -5.25 -1.06 10.42
N MET A 167 -4.60 -2.20 10.47
CA MET A 167 -4.64 -3.23 9.44
C MET A 167 -5.48 -4.41 9.87
N PHE A 168 -6.23 -4.97 8.94
CA PHE A 168 -6.94 -6.22 9.10
C PHE A 168 -6.21 -7.35 8.39
N PHE A 169 -5.83 -8.37 9.13
CA PHE A 169 -5.16 -9.54 8.59
C PHE A 169 -5.39 -10.75 9.52
N ASP A 170 -5.61 -11.93 8.96
CA ASP A 170 -5.85 -13.18 9.69
C ASP A 170 -6.89 -13.05 10.82
N GLU A 171 -8.04 -12.45 10.51
CA GLU A 171 -9.17 -12.28 11.44
C GLU A 171 -8.86 -11.38 12.66
N GLU A 172 -7.83 -10.55 12.57
CA GLU A 172 -7.44 -9.60 13.62
C GLU A 172 -7.26 -8.20 13.05
N THR A 173 -7.57 -7.19 13.87
CA THR A 173 -7.19 -5.80 13.63
C THR A 173 -5.99 -5.47 14.50
N PHE A 174 -4.93 -4.93 13.91
CA PHE A 174 -3.74 -4.55 14.64
C PHE A 174 -3.22 -3.19 14.19
N PRO A 175 -2.64 -2.40 15.12
CA PRO A 175 -2.02 -1.13 14.76
C PRO A 175 -0.72 -1.36 13.99
N PHE A 176 -0.65 -0.68 12.85
CA PHE A 176 0.53 -0.62 12.01
C PHE A 176 1.12 0.80 12.06
N ARG A 177 2.41 0.91 12.21
CA ARG A 177 3.13 2.19 12.22
C ARG A 177 4.22 2.18 11.17
N LEU A 178 4.34 3.27 10.44
CA LEU A 178 5.40 3.48 9.46
C LEU A 178 6.21 4.71 9.87
N LYS A 179 7.42 4.49 10.44
CA LYS A 179 8.30 5.57 10.93
C LYS A 179 9.14 6.10 9.78
N PHE A 180 9.12 7.40 9.59
CA PHE A 180 9.97 8.08 8.62
C PHE A 180 11.40 8.23 9.18
N LEU A 181 12.39 7.74 8.44
CA LEU A 181 13.80 7.80 8.83
C LEU A 181 14.54 8.97 8.19
N GLY A 182 14.05 9.51 7.08
CA GLY A 182 14.70 10.60 6.35
C GLY A 182 14.71 10.36 4.85
N LYS A 183 15.46 11.19 4.13
CA LYS A 183 15.64 11.11 2.68
C LYS A 183 16.98 10.44 2.35
N GLN A 184 16.98 9.67 1.27
CA GLN A 184 18.18 9.02 0.76
C GLN A 184 18.13 8.94 -0.76
N SER A 185 19.25 9.16 -1.42
CA SER A 185 19.37 8.87 -2.84
C SER A 185 19.59 7.38 -3.06
N LEU A 186 18.75 6.76 -3.88
CA LEU A 186 18.80 5.34 -4.21
C LEU A 186 19.16 5.15 -5.68
N ARG A 187 20.18 4.34 -5.95
CA ARG A 187 20.47 3.89 -7.31
C ARG A 187 19.60 2.69 -7.65
N THR A 188 18.80 2.82 -8.69
CA THR A 188 17.93 1.76 -9.24
C THR A 188 18.30 1.51 -10.71
N HIS A 189 17.71 0.49 -11.34
CA HIS A 189 17.89 0.27 -12.78
C HIS A 189 17.24 1.35 -13.65
N ILE A 190 16.25 2.10 -13.12
CA ILE A 190 15.61 3.22 -13.79
C ILE A 190 16.33 4.57 -13.58
N GLY A 191 17.46 4.55 -12.84
CA GLY A 191 18.27 5.74 -12.56
C GLY A 191 18.53 5.96 -11.08
N LYS A 192 19.14 7.09 -10.77
CA LYS A 192 19.34 7.57 -9.40
C LYS A 192 18.14 8.42 -9.01
N LEU A 193 17.41 8.01 -7.99
CA LEU A 193 16.19 8.66 -7.52
C LEU A 193 16.31 9.09 -6.06
N GLU A 194 15.74 10.24 -5.74
CA GLU A 194 15.55 10.64 -4.36
C GLU A 194 14.40 9.83 -3.75
N THR A 195 14.63 9.33 -2.52
CA THR A 195 13.66 8.47 -1.83
C THR A 195 13.37 8.97 -0.42
N LEU A 196 12.19 8.64 0.04
CA LEU A 196 11.77 8.69 1.44
C LEU A 196 11.98 7.31 2.04
N VAL A 197 12.70 7.22 3.15
CA VAL A 197 13.03 5.96 3.81
C VAL A 197 12.13 5.76 5.01
N PHE A 198 11.47 4.62 5.07
CA PHE A 198 10.55 4.27 6.14
C PHE A 198 10.90 2.92 6.76
N ARG A 199 10.50 2.76 8.03
CA ARG A 199 10.56 1.51 8.77
C ARG A 199 9.18 1.15 9.29
N PRO A 200 8.62 0.00 8.86
CA PRO A 200 7.36 -0.48 9.39
C PRO A 200 7.54 -1.09 10.78
N TYR A 201 6.56 -0.85 11.64
CA TYR A 201 6.41 -1.50 12.94
C TYR A 201 5.03 -2.15 13.01
N VAL A 202 5.02 -3.45 13.23
CA VAL A 202 3.81 -4.24 13.39
C VAL A 202 3.75 -4.71 14.84
N LEU A 203 2.69 -4.34 15.56
CA LEU A 203 2.51 -4.71 16.96
C LEU A 203 1.93 -6.14 17.14
N SER A 204 1.78 -6.91 16.07
CA SER A 204 1.38 -8.30 16.17
C SER A 204 2.62 -9.20 16.18
N GLY A 205 2.77 -10.04 17.18
CA GLY A 205 3.90 -10.98 17.33
C GLY A 205 4.01 -12.05 16.25
N ARG A 206 3.18 -11.99 15.18
CA ARG A 206 3.08 -13.01 14.13
C ARG A 206 3.85 -12.68 12.86
N VAL A 207 4.02 -11.40 12.50
CA VAL A 207 4.55 -11.03 11.17
C VAL A 207 6.05 -10.72 11.20
N PHE A 208 6.54 -9.99 12.19
CA PHE A 208 7.97 -9.70 12.34
C PHE A 208 8.38 -9.81 13.81
N LYS A 209 9.19 -10.82 14.14
CA LYS A 209 9.73 -11.01 15.50
C LYS A 209 10.79 -9.98 15.89
N GLU A 210 11.42 -9.32 14.91
CA GLU A 210 12.42 -8.28 15.12
C GLU A 210 11.90 -6.95 14.55
N GLN A 211 11.61 -6.02 15.45
CA GLN A 211 10.96 -4.73 15.13
C GLN A 211 11.75 -3.83 14.16
N GLU A 212 12.99 -4.14 13.83
CA GLU A 212 13.86 -3.27 13.02
C GLU A 212 14.37 -3.92 11.72
N SER A 213 13.85 -5.08 11.35
CA SER A 213 14.39 -5.87 10.23
C SER A 213 13.99 -5.36 8.84
N VAL A 214 12.95 -4.53 8.73
CA VAL A 214 12.42 -4.11 7.42
C VAL A 214 12.68 -2.63 7.17
N THR A 215 13.16 -2.31 5.97
CA THR A 215 13.33 -0.93 5.49
C THR A 215 12.67 -0.80 4.11
N ILE A 216 11.97 0.32 3.89
CA ILE A 216 11.25 0.62 2.65
C ILE A 216 11.75 1.95 2.10
N TRP A 217 12.13 1.98 0.82
CA TRP A 217 12.48 3.18 0.06
C TRP A 217 11.35 3.49 -0.91
N ILE A 218 10.74 4.65 -0.76
CA ILE A 218 9.61 5.12 -1.56
C ILE A 218 10.07 6.30 -2.41
N SER A 219 9.62 6.41 -3.65
CA SER A 219 9.94 7.55 -4.52
C SER A 219 9.49 8.86 -3.87
N ASN A 220 10.40 9.87 -3.86
CA ASN A 220 10.08 11.20 -3.32
C ASN A 220 9.39 12.05 -4.41
N ASP A 221 8.26 11.58 -4.90
CA ASP A 221 7.43 12.22 -5.90
C ASP A 221 5.95 12.03 -5.60
N THR A 222 5.08 12.48 -6.50
CA THR A 222 3.62 12.36 -6.35
C THR A 222 3.15 10.89 -6.37
N ASN A 223 3.84 9.98 -7.07
CA ASN A 223 3.45 8.58 -7.16
C ASN A 223 3.70 7.81 -5.84
N LYS A 224 4.73 8.18 -5.07
CA LYS A 224 5.12 7.53 -3.81
C LYS A 224 5.19 6.00 -3.94
N ILE A 225 5.85 5.52 -4.99
CA ILE A 225 5.99 4.09 -5.28
C ILE A 225 7.12 3.52 -4.42
N PRO A 226 6.93 2.40 -3.71
CA PRO A 226 8.03 1.65 -3.12
C PRO A 226 8.98 1.17 -4.21
N LEU A 227 10.20 1.70 -4.21
CA LEU A 227 11.25 1.33 -5.18
C LEU A 227 12.04 0.12 -4.69
N LYS A 228 12.16 0.00 -3.37
CA LYS A 228 12.87 -1.09 -2.71
C LYS A 228 12.28 -1.37 -1.33
N LEU A 229 12.17 -2.64 -1.00
CA LEU A 229 11.94 -3.15 0.34
C LEU A 229 13.06 -4.14 0.66
N LYS A 230 13.66 -4.02 1.84
CA LYS A 230 14.66 -4.97 2.35
C LYS A 230 14.23 -5.47 3.71
N ALA A 231 14.17 -6.77 3.88
CA ALA A 231 13.95 -7.43 5.16
C ALA A 231 15.23 -8.19 5.53
N ASP A 232 15.86 -7.80 6.63
CA ASP A 232 17.00 -8.52 7.18
C ASP A 232 16.48 -9.76 7.92
N LEU A 233 17.08 -10.92 7.63
CA LEU A 233 16.75 -12.21 8.20
C LEU A 233 17.86 -12.64 9.16
N ARG A 234 17.63 -13.69 9.96
CA ARG A 234 18.69 -14.29 10.78
C ARG A 234 19.93 -14.65 9.98
N VAL A 235 19.74 -15.09 8.73
CA VAL A 235 20.79 -15.37 7.76
C VAL A 235 20.40 -14.69 6.46
N GLY A 236 21.21 -13.76 5.98
CA GLY A 236 20.97 -13.03 4.73
C GLY A 236 19.87 -11.99 4.81
N SER A 237 19.30 -11.64 3.67
CA SER A 237 18.20 -10.68 3.56
C SER A 237 17.30 -11.02 2.39
N LEU A 238 16.02 -10.66 2.49
CA LEU A 238 15.09 -10.66 1.37
C LEU A 238 14.91 -9.24 0.87
N THR A 239 15.01 -9.04 -0.44
CA THR A 239 14.87 -7.74 -1.07
C THR A 239 13.83 -7.81 -2.18
N ALA A 240 12.88 -6.87 -2.20
CA ALA A 240 12.00 -6.60 -3.33
C ALA A 240 12.42 -5.28 -3.97
N GLU A 241 12.69 -5.27 -5.28
CA GLU A 241 13.06 -4.07 -6.03
C GLU A 241 12.13 -3.89 -7.22
N LEU A 242 11.64 -2.66 -7.43
CA LEU A 242 10.83 -2.33 -8.61
C LEU A 242 11.64 -2.64 -9.86
N GLU A 243 11.19 -3.61 -10.65
CA GLU A 243 11.87 -4.09 -11.86
C GLU A 243 11.27 -3.48 -13.13
N ASP A 244 9.95 -3.26 -13.13
CA ASP A 244 9.25 -2.71 -14.29
C ASP A 244 7.94 -2.05 -13.85
N TYR A 245 7.42 -1.11 -14.64
CA TYR A 245 6.19 -0.40 -14.33
C TYR A 245 5.50 0.12 -15.58
N ARG A 246 4.17 0.27 -15.50
CA ARG A 246 3.34 0.86 -16.56
C ARG A 246 2.19 1.64 -15.93
N GLY A 247 1.60 2.55 -16.70
CA GLY A 247 0.37 3.24 -16.34
C GLY A 247 0.45 4.17 -15.15
N LEU A 248 1.63 4.66 -14.76
CA LEU A 248 1.77 5.60 -13.64
C LEU A 248 0.89 6.84 -13.81
N ALA A 249 0.35 7.35 -12.70
CA ALA A 249 -0.43 8.58 -12.72
C ALA A 249 0.43 9.79 -13.06
N ASN A 250 1.69 9.82 -12.63
CA ASN A 250 2.65 10.88 -12.88
C ASN A 250 3.99 10.29 -13.36
N PRO A 251 4.77 11.00 -14.19
CA PRO A 251 6.14 10.57 -14.49
C PRO A 251 6.99 10.57 -13.22
N PHE A 252 8.02 9.69 -13.14
CA PHE A 252 8.99 9.78 -12.06
C PHE A 252 9.70 11.15 -12.09
N ALA A 253 9.82 11.76 -10.92
CA ALA A 253 10.70 12.91 -10.74
C ALA A 253 12.16 12.44 -10.87
N LYS A 254 12.87 12.98 -11.86
CA LYS A 254 14.32 12.75 -12.08
C LYS A 254 15.15 13.71 -11.24
#